data_298021df614eee41947a24563fdfa5b6
#
_entry.id   298021df614eee41947a24563fdfa5b6
#
_cell.length_a   1.000
_cell.length_b   1.000
_cell.length_c   1.000
_cell.angle_alpha   90.00
_cell.angle_beta   90.00
_cell.angle_gamma   90.00
#
_symmetry.space_group_name_H-M   'P 1'
#
loop_
_entity.id
_entity.type
_entity.pdbx_description
1 polymer ?
#
loop_
_entity_poly.entity_id
_entity_poly.type
_entity_poly.pdbx_seq_one_letter_code
_entity_poly.pdbx_strand_id
1 'polypeptide(L)'
;LFFNKKNKDFDDFYEFFIALIGGFPEMRTFGNRAKKYLSTRKEYDFVIDNQSLSYSMIKIQEEFPLFQVIHHPIPRDKEYELKYAKGIVKKTFIRSWYSFLKMQLKVAPKMHNIISPSESSKNDIQKYFHVDANKIHVIPNGIDTEIFKPNLVISKKPFKLITTASADVPLKGLDFTLRAINIAKDKYPLINLVVIGKPRSGGHTERLISKLGIDEFVSFKTNLTNQEV
;
A
#
# COMPACT_ATOMS: atom_id res chain seq x y z
N LEU A 1 10.51 17.58 10.67
CA LEU A 1 9.53 18.54 10.13
C LEU A 1 8.99 19.46 11.24
N PHE A 2 8.48 18.93 12.36
CA PHE A 2 7.89 19.71 13.45
C PHE A 2 8.84 20.80 13.99
N PHE A 3 10.10 20.45 14.27
CA PHE A 3 11.06 21.40 14.87
C PHE A 3 11.52 22.51 13.94
N ASN A 4 11.47 22.30 12.62
CA ASN A 4 11.95 23.25 11.61
C ASN A 4 10.88 24.28 11.17
N LYS A 5 9.61 24.12 11.56
CA LYS A 5 8.52 25.05 11.23
C LYS A 5 8.45 26.19 12.25
N LYS A 6 8.59 27.45 11.78
CA LYS A 6 8.57 28.63 12.66
C LYS A 6 7.19 28.88 13.29
N ASN A 7 6.13 28.81 12.48
CA ASN A 7 4.75 29.00 12.95
C ASN A 7 4.02 27.65 12.92
N LYS A 8 3.72 27.14 14.11
CA LYS A 8 3.03 25.86 14.30
C LYS A 8 1.54 26.11 14.49
N ASP A 9 0.73 25.31 13.81
CA ASP A 9 -0.73 25.28 14.00
C ASP A 9 -1.15 24.06 14.83
N PHE A 10 -2.45 23.94 15.10
CA PHE A 10 -3.00 22.80 15.86
C PHE A 10 -2.70 21.45 15.21
N ASP A 11 -2.75 21.37 13.87
CA ASP A 11 -2.47 20.13 13.16
C ASP A 11 -0.99 19.70 13.32
N ASP A 12 -0.04 20.65 13.39
CA ASP A 12 1.37 20.34 13.64
C ASP A 12 1.57 19.72 15.03
N PHE A 13 0.93 20.27 16.06
CA PHE A 13 0.98 19.71 17.42
C PHE A 13 0.30 18.35 17.49
N TYR A 14 -0.85 18.20 16.83
CA TYR A 14 -1.54 16.92 16.75
C TYR A 14 -0.67 15.84 16.09
N GLU A 15 -0.02 16.16 14.96
CA GLU A 15 0.92 15.25 14.28
C GLU A 15 2.06 14.84 15.21
N PHE A 16 2.66 15.80 15.90
CA PHE A 16 3.77 15.51 16.80
C PHE A 16 3.37 14.54 17.92
N PHE A 17 2.28 14.82 18.63
CA PHE A 17 1.84 13.97 19.74
C PHE A 17 1.37 12.58 19.31
N ILE A 18 0.64 12.49 18.19
CA ILE A 18 0.18 11.19 17.69
C ILE A 18 1.36 10.36 17.19
N ALA A 19 2.35 10.98 16.54
CA ALA A 19 3.56 10.29 16.10
C ALA A 19 4.39 9.76 17.29
N LEU A 20 4.48 10.51 18.42
CA LEU A 20 5.16 10.06 19.64
C LEU A 20 4.61 8.74 20.19
N ILE A 21 3.32 8.50 20.07
CA ILE A 21 2.67 7.25 20.50
C ILE A 21 2.59 6.20 19.37
N GLY A 22 3.33 6.41 18.28
CA GLY A 22 3.41 5.49 17.15
C GLY A 22 2.17 5.46 16.26
N GLY A 23 1.35 6.51 16.27
CA GLY A 23 0.20 6.67 15.36
C GLY A 23 0.59 7.30 14.02
N PHE A 24 -0.35 7.30 13.07
CA PHE A 24 -0.20 7.90 11.75
C PHE A 24 -1.25 9.02 11.56
N PRO A 25 -0.92 10.28 11.90
CA PRO A 25 -1.85 11.41 11.94
C PRO A 25 -2.07 12.08 10.58
N GLU A 26 -1.16 11.90 9.63
CA GLU A 26 -1.02 12.70 8.40
C GLU A 26 -2.30 12.70 7.55
N MET A 27 -3.01 11.58 7.47
CA MET A 27 -4.26 11.51 6.69
C MET A 27 -5.31 12.50 7.19
N ARG A 28 -5.41 12.70 8.52
CA ARG A 28 -6.35 13.65 9.11
C ARG A 28 -5.95 15.09 8.87
N THR A 29 -4.71 15.40 9.15
CA THR A 29 -4.17 16.77 9.07
C THR A 29 -4.02 17.22 7.61
N PHE A 30 -3.68 16.31 6.70
CA PHE A 30 -3.74 16.56 5.27
C PHE A 30 -5.13 17.05 4.85
N GLY A 31 -6.19 16.33 5.24
CA GLY A 31 -7.55 16.74 4.88
C GLY A 31 -7.93 18.10 5.45
N ASN A 32 -7.50 18.45 6.69
CA ASN A 32 -7.74 19.77 7.26
C ASN A 32 -7.04 20.86 6.45
N ARG A 33 -5.78 20.65 6.08
CA ARG A 33 -5.00 21.58 5.24
C ARG A 33 -5.60 21.69 3.83
N ALA A 34 -6.02 20.57 3.21
CA ALA A 34 -6.69 20.54 1.91
C ALA A 34 -8.01 21.34 1.96
N LYS A 35 -8.84 21.13 2.98
CA LYS A 35 -10.07 21.91 3.16
C LYS A 35 -9.79 23.41 3.27
N LYS A 36 -8.81 23.81 4.11
CA LYS A 36 -8.42 25.22 4.26
C LYS A 36 -7.92 25.80 2.95
N TYR A 37 -7.15 25.05 2.17
CA TYR A 37 -6.66 25.46 0.87
C TYR A 37 -7.81 25.67 -0.14
N LEU A 38 -8.74 24.71 -0.21
CA LEU A 38 -9.86 24.74 -1.15
C LEU A 38 -10.93 25.77 -0.78
N SER A 39 -11.06 26.15 0.50
CA SER A 39 -12.09 27.13 0.94
C SER A 39 -11.95 28.50 0.30
N THR A 40 -10.75 28.88 -0.13
CA THR A 40 -10.44 30.15 -0.79
C THR A 40 -10.28 30.04 -2.29
N ARG A 41 -10.49 28.86 -2.87
CA ARG A 41 -10.25 28.53 -4.29
C ARG A 41 -11.48 27.89 -4.89
N LYS A 42 -12.05 28.54 -5.89
CA LYS A 42 -13.26 28.08 -6.58
C LYS A 42 -13.01 27.75 -8.07
N GLU A 43 -11.76 27.81 -8.49
CA GLU A 43 -11.32 27.55 -9.86
C GLU A 43 -11.26 26.05 -10.24
N TYR A 44 -11.49 25.15 -9.27
CA TYR A 44 -11.44 23.72 -9.52
C TYR A 44 -12.83 23.15 -9.84
N ASP A 45 -12.93 22.38 -10.92
CA ASP A 45 -14.18 21.72 -11.33
C ASP A 45 -14.51 20.51 -10.46
N PHE A 46 -13.49 19.81 -9.95
CA PHE A 46 -13.63 18.63 -9.08
C PHE A 46 -12.38 18.40 -8.24
N VAL A 47 -12.53 17.56 -7.24
CA VAL A 47 -11.43 17.13 -6.33
C VAL A 47 -11.29 15.62 -6.38
N ILE A 48 -10.05 15.13 -6.45
CA ILE A 48 -9.73 13.72 -6.28
C ILE A 48 -8.94 13.55 -4.99
N ASP A 49 -9.49 12.80 -4.02
CA ASP A 49 -8.76 12.39 -2.83
C ASP A 49 -8.17 10.99 -3.01
N ASN A 50 -6.85 10.90 -2.92
CA ASN A 50 -6.14 9.63 -3.08
C ASN A 50 -5.97 8.93 -1.74
N GLN A 51 -7.08 8.32 -1.26
CA GLN A 51 -7.14 7.43 -0.09
C GLN A 51 -6.86 8.08 1.28
N SER A 52 -6.98 9.41 1.43
CA SER A 52 -6.87 9.98 2.78
C SER A 52 -8.07 9.61 3.65
N LEU A 53 -9.28 9.63 3.09
CA LEU A 53 -10.54 9.42 3.81
C LEU A 53 -10.59 10.24 5.11
N SER A 54 -10.07 11.48 5.07
CA SER A 54 -10.10 12.40 6.19
C SER A 54 -11.53 12.87 6.47
N TYR A 55 -11.82 13.21 7.73
CA TYR A 55 -13.09 13.82 8.09
C TYR A 55 -13.44 15.06 7.26
N SER A 56 -12.42 15.81 6.84
CA SER A 56 -12.61 17.02 6.02
C SER A 56 -13.15 16.71 4.62
N MET A 57 -12.99 15.48 4.11
CA MET A 57 -13.54 15.10 2.80
C MET A 57 -15.07 15.15 2.77
N ILE A 58 -15.74 14.92 3.93
CA ILE A 58 -17.19 15.09 4.05
C ILE A 58 -17.62 16.54 3.76
N LYS A 59 -16.83 17.52 4.20
CA LYS A 59 -17.11 18.93 3.96
C LYS A 59 -16.69 19.40 2.57
N ILE A 60 -15.59 18.86 2.05
CA ILE A 60 -15.12 19.17 0.69
C ILE A 60 -16.12 18.68 -0.36
N GLN A 61 -16.74 17.50 -0.19
CA GLN A 61 -17.74 17.00 -1.14
C GLN A 61 -19.07 17.79 -1.13
N GLU A 62 -19.34 18.60 -0.07
CA GLU A 62 -20.47 19.52 -0.04
C GLU A 62 -20.24 20.75 -0.95
N GLU A 63 -18.98 21.08 -1.23
CA GLU A 63 -18.57 22.27 -2.01
C GLU A 63 -18.07 21.95 -3.42
N PHE A 64 -17.53 20.73 -3.61
CA PHE A 64 -16.95 20.26 -4.88
C PHE A 64 -17.44 18.85 -5.22
N PRO A 65 -17.62 18.52 -6.52
CA PRO A 65 -17.65 17.13 -6.94
C PRO A 65 -16.38 16.42 -6.47
N LEU A 66 -16.50 15.44 -5.55
CA LEU A 66 -15.35 14.75 -4.99
C LEU A 66 -15.38 13.27 -5.38
N PHE A 67 -14.24 12.80 -5.89
CA PHE A 67 -13.97 11.39 -6.19
C PHE A 67 -12.98 10.84 -5.18
N GLN A 68 -13.42 9.87 -4.40
CA GLN A 68 -12.59 9.20 -3.39
C GLN A 68 -11.94 7.96 -3.98
N VAL A 69 -10.63 7.98 -4.23
CA VAL A 69 -9.92 6.77 -4.66
C VAL A 69 -9.59 5.92 -3.45
N ILE A 70 -9.94 4.63 -3.50
CA ILE A 70 -9.56 3.63 -2.50
C ILE A 70 -8.89 2.46 -3.23
N HIS A 71 -7.57 2.38 -3.15
CA HIS A 71 -6.79 1.34 -3.84
C HIS A 71 -7.02 -0.04 -3.23
N HIS A 72 -7.03 -0.12 -1.91
CA HIS A 72 -7.34 -1.33 -1.15
C HIS A 72 -7.78 -0.95 0.27
N PRO A 73 -8.56 -1.80 0.93
CA PRO A 73 -8.99 -1.53 2.30
C PRO A 73 -7.86 -1.88 3.28
N ILE A 74 -7.24 -0.85 3.83
CA ILE A 74 -6.17 -0.96 4.84
C ILE A 74 -6.58 -1.76 6.10
N PRO A 75 -7.85 -1.88 6.52
CA PRO A 75 -8.25 -2.79 7.59
C PRO A 75 -7.76 -4.22 7.41
N ARG A 76 -7.71 -4.73 6.17
CA ARG A 76 -7.18 -6.05 5.82
C ARG A 76 -5.68 -6.18 6.13
N ASP A 77 -4.91 -5.14 5.85
CA ASP A 77 -3.47 -5.12 6.15
C ASP A 77 -3.23 -5.18 7.66
N LYS A 78 -4.01 -4.41 8.43
CA LYS A 78 -3.96 -4.44 9.90
C LYS A 78 -4.26 -5.82 10.46
N GLU A 79 -5.31 -6.49 9.98
CA GLU A 79 -5.66 -7.84 10.39
C GLU A 79 -4.51 -8.82 10.12
N TYR A 80 -3.94 -8.75 8.92
CA TYR A 80 -2.81 -9.58 8.53
C TYR A 80 -1.58 -9.31 9.41
N GLU A 81 -1.20 -8.06 9.62
CA GLU A 81 -0.05 -7.73 10.47
C GLU A 81 -0.25 -8.17 11.92
N LEU A 82 -1.45 -7.99 12.47
CA LEU A 82 -1.77 -8.45 13.84
C LEU A 82 -1.71 -9.98 13.97
N LYS A 83 -2.11 -10.72 12.93
CA LYS A 83 -2.06 -12.18 12.89
C LYS A 83 -0.62 -12.71 13.01
N TYR A 84 0.31 -12.05 12.33
CA TYR A 84 1.72 -12.48 12.29
C TYR A 84 2.62 -11.76 13.31
N ALA A 85 2.10 -10.77 14.03
CA ALA A 85 2.85 -10.06 15.07
C ALA A 85 3.07 -10.93 16.31
N LYS A 86 4.33 -11.04 16.73
CA LYS A 86 4.72 -11.72 18.00
C LYS A 86 4.90 -10.67 19.10
N GLY A 87 4.32 -10.97 20.28
CA GLY A 87 4.45 -10.13 21.47
C GLY A 87 3.46 -8.96 21.55
N ILE A 88 3.17 -8.54 22.79
CA ILE A 88 2.18 -7.48 23.09
C ILE A 88 2.64 -6.12 22.58
N VAL A 89 3.91 -5.79 22.78
CA VAL A 89 4.48 -4.47 22.38
C VAL A 89 4.28 -4.26 20.88
N LYS A 90 4.63 -5.24 20.03
CA LYS A 90 4.46 -5.13 18.57
C LYS A 90 2.99 -5.00 18.19
N LYS A 91 2.09 -5.76 18.84
CA LYS A 91 0.64 -5.66 18.57
C LYS A 91 0.08 -4.29 18.98
N THR A 92 0.55 -3.72 20.08
CA THR A 92 0.14 -2.38 20.53
C THR A 92 0.61 -1.31 19.56
N PHE A 93 1.86 -1.40 19.09
CA PHE A 93 2.38 -0.49 18.07
C PHE A 93 1.55 -0.55 16.78
N ILE A 94 1.25 -1.75 16.27
CA ILE A 94 0.39 -1.93 15.09
C ILE A 94 -0.98 -1.30 15.32
N ARG A 95 -1.61 -1.49 16.48
CA ARG A 95 -2.91 -0.87 16.79
C ARG A 95 -2.83 0.65 16.83
N SER A 96 -1.75 1.20 17.39
CA SER A 96 -1.51 2.65 17.40
C SER A 96 -1.32 3.20 16.00
N TRP A 97 -0.44 2.56 15.20
CA TRP A 97 -0.20 2.93 13.82
C TRP A 97 -1.49 3.00 13.00
N TYR A 98 -2.31 1.96 13.08
CA TYR A 98 -3.59 1.89 12.35
C TYR A 98 -4.76 2.61 13.04
N SER A 99 -4.52 3.50 14.01
CA SER A 99 -5.58 4.23 14.72
C SER A 99 -6.43 5.12 13.81
N PHE A 100 -5.85 5.63 12.72
CA PHE A 100 -6.53 6.43 11.70
C PHE A 100 -7.68 5.67 10.99
N LEU A 101 -7.67 4.35 10.99
CA LEU A 101 -8.76 3.55 10.42
C LEU A 101 -10.11 3.83 11.06
N LYS A 102 -10.14 4.24 12.33
CA LYS A 102 -11.39 4.67 12.98
C LYS A 102 -12.04 5.87 12.26
N MET A 103 -11.22 6.75 11.69
CA MET A 103 -11.69 7.86 10.87
C MET A 103 -12.17 7.36 9.51
N GLN A 104 -11.37 6.56 8.82
CA GLN A 104 -11.71 6.06 7.48
C GLN A 104 -13.00 5.23 7.48
N LEU A 105 -13.21 4.37 8.50
CA LEU A 105 -14.45 3.62 8.68
C LEU A 105 -15.70 4.49 8.85
N LYS A 106 -15.55 5.71 9.41
CA LYS A 106 -16.66 6.66 9.57
C LYS A 106 -16.89 7.51 8.33
N VAL A 107 -15.85 7.75 7.54
CA VAL A 107 -15.88 8.64 6.38
C VAL A 107 -16.30 7.90 5.13
N ALA A 108 -15.72 6.73 4.84
CA ALA A 108 -15.94 6.01 3.60
C ALA A 108 -17.44 5.79 3.25
N PRO A 109 -18.34 5.36 4.17
CA PRO A 109 -19.76 5.19 3.85
C PRO A 109 -20.48 6.49 3.44
N LYS A 110 -19.90 7.64 3.84
CA LYS A 110 -20.47 8.97 3.57
C LYS A 110 -20.03 9.58 2.25
N MET A 111 -19.02 8.97 1.60
CA MET A 111 -18.57 9.43 0.29
C MET A 111 -19.62 9.10 -0.78
N HIS A 112 -19.79 10.02 -1.73
CA HIS A 112 -20.77 9.87 -2.81
C HIS A 112 -20.21 9.03 -3.96
N ASN A 113 -18.95 9.31 -4.38
CA ASN A 113 -18.31 8.64 -5.50
C ASN A 113 -16.98 8.04 -5.04
N ILE A 114 -16.88 6.73 -5.12
CA ILE A 114 -15.66 5.99 -4.78
C ILE A 114 -15.14 5.31 -6.04
N ILE A 115 -13.84 5.45 -6.29
CA ILE A 115 -13.12 4.77 -7.36
C ILE A 115 -12.26 3.67 -6.73
N SER A 116 -12.34 2.48 -7.31
CA SER A 116 -11.56 1.31 -6.92
C SER A 116 -10.86 0.70 -8.14
N PRO A 117 -9.61 0.22 -8.02
CA PRO A 117 -8.86 -0.29 -9.16
C PRO A 117 -9.29 -1.69 -9.62
N SER A 118 -10.12 -2.41 -8.87
CA SER A 118 -10.54 -3.77 -9.23
C SER A 118 -11.84 -4.20 -8.55
N GLU A 119 -12.51 -5.18 -9.11
CA GLU A 119 -13.68 -5.81 -8.48
C GLU A 119 -13.34 -6.45 -7.12
N SER A 120 -12.16 -7.03 -6.99
CA SER A 120 -11.69 -7.57 -5.71
C SER A 120 -11.58 -6.49 -4.63
N SER A 121 -10.99 -5.33 -4.97
CA SER A 121 -10.93 -4.19 -4.05
C SER A 121 -12.32 -3.62 -3.76
N LYS A 122 -13.22 -3.56 -4.74
CA LYS A 122 -14.62 -3.15 -4.55
C LYS A 122 -15.32 -4.04 -3.52
N ASN A 123 -15.21 -5.36 -3.66
CA ASN A 123 -15.80 -6.31 -2.71
C ASN A 123 -15.22 -6.14 -1.29
N ASP A 124 -13.92 -5.94 -1.20
CA ASP A 124 -13.27 -5.69 0.08
C ASP A 124 -13.69 -4.33 0.70
N ILE A 125 -13.86 -3.26 -0.11
CA ILE A 125 -14.35 -1.96 0.35
C ILE A 125 -15.77 -2.09 0.92
N GLN A 126 -16.67 -2.80 0.24
CA GLN A 126 -18.01 -3.08 0.75
C GLN A 126 -17.96 -3.80 2.10
N LYS A 127 -17.13 -4.84 2.20
CA LYS A 127 -16.98 -5.66 3.39
C LYS A 127 -16.41 -4.90 4.59
N TYR A 128 -15.31 -4.17 4.38
CA TYR A 128 -14.55 -3.56 5.47
C TYR A 128 -14.99 -2.15 5.81
N PHE A 129 -15.42 -1.37 4.83
CA PHE A 129 -15.87 0.01 5.04
C PHE A 129 -17.38 0.17 5.04
N HIS A 130 -18.15 -0.90 4.79
CA HIS A 130 -19.61 -0.88 4.74
C HIS A 130 -20.18 0.15 3.75
N VAL A 131 -19.56 0.26 2.59
CA VAL A 131 -19.96 1.15 1.50
C VAL A 131 -20.94 0.43 0.58
N ASP A 132 -21.99 1.12 0.14
CA ASP A 132 -22.91 0.60 -0.86
C ASP A 132 -22.24 0.38 -2.21
N ALA A 133 -22.54 -0.74 -2.88
CA ALA A 133 -21.93 -1.13 -4.16
C ALA A 133 -22.15 -0.10 -5.28
N ASN A 134 -23.29 0.58 -5.27
CA ASN A 134 -23.66 1.59 -6.26
C ASN A 134 -22.83 2.88 -6.20
N LYS A 135 -22.14 3.11 -5.06
CA LYS A 135 -21.21 4.25 -4.90
C LYS A 135 -19.81 3.93 -5.38
N ILE A 136 -19.50 2.66 -5.71
CA ILE A 136 -18.14 2.21 -6.04
C ILE A 136 -18.04 1.92 -7.53
N HIS A 137 -17.24 2.71 -8.20
CA HIS A 137 -16.91 2.58 -9.62
C HIS A 137 -15.54 1.91 -9.78
N VAL A 138 -15.50 0.83 -10.56
CA VAL A 138 -14.24 0.14 -10.84
C VAL A 138 -13.58 0.77 -12.05
N ILE A 139 -12.44 1.42 -11.81
CA ILE A 139 -11.59 2.01 -12.84
C ILE A 139 -10.18 1.44 -12.64
N PRO A 140 -9.74 0.51 -13.51
CA PRO A 140 -8.41 -0.09 -13.40
C PRO A 140 -7.29 0.95 -13.49
N ASN A 141 -6.18 0.67 -12.81
CA ASN A 141 -4.99 1.52 -12.92
C ASN A 141 -4.47 1.50 -14.36
N GLY A 142 -4.13 2.69 -14.87
CA GLY A 142 -3.46 2.81 -16.15
C GLY A 142 -2.03 2.26 -16.10
N ILE A 143 -1.56 1.74 -17.23
CA ILE A 143 -0.17 1.33 -17.45
C ILE A 143 0.33 1.96 -18.74
N ASP A 144 1.59 2.38 -18.76
CA ASP A 144 2.25 2.88 -19.96
C ASP A 144 2.54 1.71 -20.91
N THR A 145 1.71 1.56 -21.93
CA THR A 145 1.81 0.48 -22.92
C THR A 145 2.95 0.66 -23.92
N GLU A 146 3.56 1.84 -23.98
CA GLU A 146 4.76 2.07 -24.78
C GLU A 146 6.00 1.48 -24.10
N ILE A 147 6.03 1.50 -22.76
CA ILE A 147 7.10 0.91 -21.96
C ILE A 147 6.83 -0.57 -21.69
N PHE A 148 5.63 -0.88 -21.18
CA PHE A 148 5.25 -2.24 -20.78
C PHE A 148 4.47 -2.95 -21.89
N LYS A 149 5.19 -3.43 -22.88
CA LYS A 149 4.63 -4.16 -24.03
C LYS A 149 5.34 -5.48 -24.26
N PRO A 150 4.66 -6.50 -24.83
CA PRO A 150 5.29 -7.74 -25.19
C PRO A 150 6.43 -7.49 -26.19
N ASN A 151 7.61 -8.01 -25.89
CA ASN A 151 8.71 -8.04 -26.84
C ASN A 151 8.82 -9.43 -27.43
N LEU A 152 8.30 -9.58 -28.65
CA LEU A 152 8.25 -10.88 -29.36
C LEU A 152 9.63 -11.39 -29.81
N VAL A 153 10.65 -10.53 -29.79
CA VAL A 153 12.04 -10.90 -30.14
C VAL A 153 12.74 -11.60 -28.98
N ILE A 154 12.29 -11.34 -27.75
CA ILE A 154 12.91 -11.93 -26.55
C ILE A 154 12.31 -13.30 -26.28
N SER A 155 13.12 -14.35 -26.46
CA SER A 155 12.76 -15.69 -26.01
C SER A 155 12.77 -15.80 -24.50
N LYS A 156 11.69 -16.34 -23.93
CA LYS A 156 11.62 -16.67 -22.51
C LYS A 156 12.65 -17.75 -22.18
N LYS A 157 13.46 -17.53 -21.15
CA LYS A 157 14.41 -18.55 -20.68
C LYS A 157 13.65 -19.59 -19.85
N PRO A 158 13.73 -20.90 -20.19
CA PRO A 158 13.11 -21.95 -19.40
C PRO A 158 13.59 -21.88 -17.94
N PHE A 159 12.70 -22.20 -17.01
CA PHE A 159 12.97 -22.25 -15.56
C PHE A 159 13.45 -20.96 -14.91
N LYS A 160 13.49 -19.83 -15.64
CA LYS A 160 13.79 -18.52 -15.08
C LYS A 160 12.50 -17.81 -14.67
N LEU A 161 12.39 -17.54 -13.38
CA LEU A 161 11.28 -16.83 -12.76
C LEU A 161 11.71 -15.42 -12.35
N ILE A 162 10.79 -14.49 -12.39
CA ILE A 162 10.99 -13.12 -11.91
C ILE A 162 9.85 -12.72 -10.99
N THR A 163 10.16 -11.95 -9.94
CA THR A 163 9.16 -11.33 -9.08
C THR A 163 9.58 -9.94 -8.65
N THR A 164 8.61 -9.03 -8.55
CA THR A 164 8.75 -7.69 -7.97
C THR A 164 8.30 -7.66 -6.51
N ALA A 165 8.07 -8.82 -5.89
CA ALA A 165 7.67 -8.90 -4.49
C ALA A 165 8.77 -8.32 -3.59
N SER A 166 8.43 -7.30 -2.80
CA SER A 166 9.38 -6.67 -1.90
C SER A 166 9.88 -7.66 -0.84
N ALA A 167 11.20 -7.75 -0.70
CA ALA A 167 11.82 -8.54 0.35
C ALA A 167 11.44 -7.99 1.75
N ASP A 168 11.36 -8.86 2.73
CA ASP A 168 11.01 -8.53 4.13
C ASP A 168 9.64 -7.84 4.33
N VAL A 169 8.75 -7.88 3.32
CA VAL A 169 7.36 -7.41 3.40
C VAL A 169 6.41 -8.60 3.31
N PRO A 170 5.86 -9.10 4.42
CA PRO A 170 5.04 -10.31 4.46
C PRO A 170 3.84 -10.28 3.50
N LEU A 171 3.18 -9.12 3.36
CA LEU A 171 2.02 -8.92 2.47
C LEU A 171 2.33 -9.17 0.99
N LYS A 172 3.59 -9.07 0.57
CA LYS A 172 4.00 -9.27 -0.83
C LYS A 172 4.23 -10.74 -1.20
N GLY A 173 4.19 -11.64 -0.21
CA GLY A 173 4.15 -13.09 -0.44
C GLY A 173 5.46 -13.72 -0.90
N LEU A 174 6.60 -13.02 -0.83
CA LEU A 174 7.90 -13.58 -1.23
C LEU A 174 8.24 -14.88 -0.49
N ASP A 175 7.86 -14.99 0.78
CA ASP A 175 8.04 -16.21 1.60
C ASP A 175 7.43 -17.45 0.93
N PHE A 176 6.23 -17.33 0.38
CA PHE A 176 5.57 -18.43 -0.31
C PHE A 176 6.31 -18.80 -1.60
N THR A 177 6.80 -17.80 -2.33
CA THR A 177 7.58 -18.03 -3.54
C THR A 177 8.89 -18.75 -3.22
N LEU A 178 9.63 -18.33 -2.19
CA LEU A 178 10.86 -19.00 -1.76
C LEU A 178 10.63 -20.46 -1.34
N ARG A 179 9.55 -20.74 -0.60
CA ARG A 179 9.18 -22.11 -0.24
C ARG A 179 8.79 -22.94 -1.47
N ALA A 180 8.12 -22.35 -2.45
CA ALA A 180 7.80 -23.01 -3.71
C ALA A 180 9.08 -23.36 -4.50
N ILE A 181 10.07 -22.47 -4.55
CA ILE A 181 11.39 -22.76 -5.14
C ILE A 181 12.05 -23.94 -4.45
N ASN A 182 12.03 -23.97 -3.11
CA ASN A 182 12.60 -25.10 -2.35
C ASN A 182 11.95 -26.45 -2.69
N ILE A 183 10.64 -26.47 -2.95
CA ILE A 183 9.94 -27.70 -3.35
C ILE A 183 10.26 -28.06 -4.81
N ALA A 184 10.37 -27.04 -5.67
CA ALA A 184 10.52 -27.26 -7.10
C ALA A 184 11.96 -27.61 -7.54
N LYS A 185 13.00 -27.22 -6.77
CA LYS A 185 14.42 -27.38 -7.15
C LYS A 185 14.83 -28.83 -7.39
N ASP A 186 14.24 -29.77 -6.64
CA ASP A 186 14.60 -31.19 -6.76
C ASP A 186 14.11 -31.79 -8.11
N LYS A 187 12.95 -31.30 -8.60
CA LYS A 187 12.41 -31.72 -9.89
C LYS A 187 12.97 -30.88 -11.07
N TYR A 188 13.32 -29.64 -10.79
CA TYR A 188 13.78 -28.67 -11.79
C TYR A 188 15.08 -28.01 -11.34
N PRO A 189 16.23 -28.70 -11.43
CA PRO A 189 17.50 -28.21 -10.88
C PRO A 189 18.03 -26.94 -11.57
N LEU A 190 17.49 -26.59 -12.75
CA LEU A 190 17.82 -25.34 -13.45
C LEU A 190 16.93 -24.14 -13.04
N ILE A 191 16.00 -24.33 -12.09
CA ILE A 191 15.10 -23.25 -11.66
C ILE A 191 15.90 -22.10 -11.06
N ASN A 192 15.58 -20.88 -11.45
CA ASN A 192 16.22 -19.68 -10.92
C ASN A 192 15.18 -18.59 -10.70
N LEU A 193 15.18 -17.98 -9.53
CA LEU A 193 14.32 -16.87 -9.18
C LEU A 193 15.12 -15.57 -9.13
N VAL A 194 14.74 -14.60 -9.94
CA VAL A 194 15.23 -13.22 -9.86
C VAL A 194 14.22 -12.38 -9.09
N VAL A 195 14.62 -11.82 -7.98
CA VAL A 195 13.80 -10.90 -7.16
C VAL A 195 14.23 -9.45 -7.45
N ILE A 196 13.30 -8.63 -7.92
CA ILE A 196 13.54 -7.20 -8.07
C ILE A 196 13.31 -6.53 -6.73
N GLY A 197 14.40 -6.07 -6.11
CA GLY A 197 14.40 -5.46 -4.77
C GLY A 197 15.62 -5.86 -3.96
N LYS A 198 15.80 -5.25 -2.80
CA LYS A 198 16.93 -5.52 -1.91
C LYS A 198 16.42 -6.08 -0.58
N PRO A 199 16.89 -7.25 -0.14
CA PRO A 199 16.62 -7.74 1.21
C PRO A 199 17.37 -6.87 2.25
N ARG A 200 16.85 -6.83 3.46
CA ARG A 200 17.58 -6.25 4.60
C ARG A 200 18.70 -7.20 4.99
N SER A 201 19.90 -6.67 5.20
CA SER A 201 21.02 -7.47 5.71
C SER A 201 20.64 -8.12 7.04
N GLY A 202 20.81 -9.45 7.15
CA GLY A 202 20.36 -10.24 8.28
C GLY A 202 18.83 -10.25 8.44
N GLY A 203 18.06 -9.86 7.42
CA GLY A 203 16.60 -9.81 7.43
C GLY A 203 15.96 -11.19 7.40
N HIS A 204 14.60 -11.19 7.45
CA HIS A 204 13.83 -12.43 7.40
C HIS A 204 14.04 -13.20 6.09
N THR A 205 14.08 -12.48 4.98
CA THR A 205 14.25 -13.06 3.63
C THR A 205 15.58 -13.78 3.48
N GLU A 206 16.69 -13.16 3.87
CA GLU A 206 18.03 -13.80 3.82
C GLU A 206 18.07 -15.04 4.70
N ARG A 207 17.61 -14.93 5.97
CA ARG A 207 17.56 -16.09 6.86
C ARG A 207 16.70 -17.24 6.34
N LEU A 208 15.60 -16.92 5.65
CA LEU A 208 14.73 -17.94 5.08
C LEU A 208 15.41 -18.66 3.91
N ILE A 209 16.08 -17.92 3.02
CA ILE A 209 16.83 -18.47 1.89
C ILE A 209 17.89 -19.46 2.40
N SER A 210 18.73 -19.05 3.36
CA SER A 210 19.76 -19.89 3.94
C SER A 210 19.17 -21.10 4.69
N LYS A 211 18.08 -20.90 5.43
CA LYS A 211 17.39 -22.00 6.11
C LYS A 211 16.85 -23.05 5.15
N LEU A 212 16.40 -22.65 3.96
CA LEU A 212 15.86 -23.53 2.94
C LEU A 212 16.97 -24.14 2.04
N GLY A 213 18.22 -23.67 2.15
CA GLY A 213 19.32 -24.10 1.30
C GLY A 213 19.04 -23.86 -0.18
N ILE A 214 18.57 -22.62 -0.51
CA ILE A 214 18.23 -22.21 -1.88
C ILE A 214 19.01 -20.99 -2.33
N ASP A 215 20.15 -20.71 -1.72
CA ASP A 215 20.97 -19.52 -2.00
C ASP A 215 21.38 -19.45 -3.47
N GLU A 216 21.76 -20.57 -4.08
CA GLU A 216 22.13 -20.66 -5.50
C GLU A 216 20.96 -20.51 -6.48
N PHE A 217 19.72 -20.71 -6.02
CA PHE A 217 18.51 -20.62 -6.83
C PHE A 217 17.87 -19.23 -6.84
N VAL A 218 18.37 -18.29 -5.99
CA VAL A 218 17.76 -16.97 -5.81
C VAL A 218 18.77 -15.86 -6.00
N SER A 219 18.46 -14.90 -6.85
CA SER A 219 19.26 -13.72 -7.06
C SER A 219 18.44 -12.45 -6.90
N PHE A 220 19.09 -11.35 -6.48
CA PHE A 220 18.45 -10.05 -6.31
C PHE A 220 18.98 -9.05 -7.33
N LYS A 221 18.08 -8.23 -7.89
CA LYS A 221 18.43 -7.08 -8.72
C LYS A 221 17.82 -5.81 -8.12
N THR A 222 18.63 -4.76 -8.05
CA THR A 222 18.25 -3.47 -7.44
C THR A 222 18.58 -2.32 -8.38
N ASN A 223 17.98 -1.16 -8.13
CA ASN A 223 18.23 0.08 -8.87
C ASN A 223 17.98 -0.04 -10.37
N LEU A 224 16.99 -0.86 -10.74
CA LEU A 224 16.56 -0.98 -12.13
C LEU A 224 15.60 0.17 -12.48
N THR A 225 15.71 0.70 -13.68
CA THR A 225 14.71 1.58 -14.29
C THR A 225 13.48 0.79 -14.73
N ASN A 226 12.37 1.47 -15.01
CA ASN A 226 11.16 0.83 -15.52
C ASN A 226 11.39 0.07 -16.83
N GLN A 227 12.36 0.52 -17.65
CA GLN A 227 12.72 -0.16 -18.89
C GLN A 227 13.55 -1.43 -18.68
N GLU A 228 14.28 -1.53 -17.56
CA GLU A 228 15.10 -2.69 -17.22
C GLU A 228 14.34 -3.78 -16.48
N VAL A 229 13.13 -3.45 -15.97
CA VAL A 229 12.24 -4.40 -15.30
C VAL A 229 11.40 -5.15 -16.29
#